data_7eb1b3a06f8dc2ac00527a5e57a4549c
#
_entry.id   7eb1b3a06f8dc2ac00527a5e57a4549c
#
_cell.length_a   1.000
_cell.length_b   1.000
_cell.length_c   1.000
_cell.angle_alpha   90.00
_cell.angle_beta   90.00
_cell.angle_gamma   90.00
#
_symmetry.space_group_name_H-M   'P 1'
#
loop_
_entity.id
_entity.type
_entity.pdbx_description
1 polymer ?
#
loop_
_entity_poly.entity_id
_entity_poly.type
_entity_poly.pdbx_seq_one_letter_code
_entity_poly.pdbx_strand_id
1 'polypeptide(L)'
;AGEGTTYEVVFLGDPSNLFAGKTQTDERIYAASAQDFAGFDFTGKVVLTARGNQVLFADKHQNAQAAGAAAALIYNNVSGALNASIEGSTATIPCGGLSMEDAQAIFALCQKNEAGLYTCTLKVTNGLHVNNGEDVKYPTMSDFSSWGTTDDLTIKPEITAPGGNIYSVNGLLKSGTAYEVMSGTSMATPHVAGLVALAEQYVREAGLLSKAQAVTGNEKLSQRNLIQSLLMSTAMP
;
A
#
# COMPACT_ATOMS: atom_id res chain seq x y z
N ALA A 1 -19.68 16.92 -13.47
CA ALA A 1 -18.95 17.04 -12.20
C ALA A 1 -19.99 17.03 -11.09
N GLY A 2 -19.92 16.01 -10.21
CA GLY A 2 -20.87 15.88 -9.09
C GLY A 2 -20.71 17.02 -8.09
N GLU A 3 -21.76 17.28 -7.33
CA GLU A 3 -21.70 18.15 -6.17
C GLU A 3 -20.60 17.63 -5.23
N GLY A 4 -19.70 18.49 -4.78
CA GLY A 4 -18.62 18.12 -3.87
C GLY A 4 -18.56 19.12 -2.71
N THR A 5 -17.96 18.68 -1.63
CA THR A 5 -17.73 19.51 -0.45
C THR A 5 -16.33 20.10 -0.49
N THR A 6 -16.22 21.37 -0.16
CA THR A 6 -14.94 22.08 -0.11
C THR A 6 -14.39 22.04 1.32
N TYR A 7 -13.12 21.66 1.45
CA TYR A 7 -12.43 21.60 2.73
C TYR A 7 -11.14 22.44 2.68
N GLU A 8 -10.80 23.05 3.79
CA GLU A 8 -9.45 23.54 4.02
C GLU A 8 -8.55 22.34 4.32
N VAL A 9 -7.45 22.24 3.60
CA VAL A 9 -6.42 21.21 3.74
C VAL A 9 -5.20 21.81 4.40
N VAL A 10 -4.64 21.13 5.38
CA VAL A 10 -3.54 21.62 6.20
C VAL A 10 -2.45 20.57 6.30
N PHE A 11 -1.22 20.92 5.94
CA PHE A 11 -0.05 20.09 6.23
C PHE A 11 0.38 20.30 7.69
N LEU A 12 0.48 19.21 8.44
CA LEU A 12 1.04 19.25 9.79
C LEU A 12 2.56 19.36 9.71
N GLY A 13 3.09 20.56 9.85
CA GLY A 13 4.52 20.86 9.65
C GLY A 13 4.88 21.27 8.23
N ASP A 14 6.16 21.35 7.96
CA ASP A 14 6.72 21.82 6.68
C ASP A 14 7.31 20.65 5.85
N PRO A 15 6.63 20.19 4.79
CA PRO A 15 7.10 19.06 3.98
C PRO A 15 8.10 19.47 2.88
N SER A 16 8.46 20.76 2.74
CA SER A 16 9.25 21.25 1.62
C SER A 16 10.60 20.54 1.47
N ASN A 17 11.26 20.24 2.57
CA ASN A 17 12.54 19.54 2.57
C ASN A 17 12.38 18.05 2.19
N LEU A 18 11.31 17.38 2.65
CA LEU A 18 11.00 16.02 2.21
C LEU A 18 10.79 15.99 0.70
N PHE A 19 9.96 16.87 0.18
CA PHE A 19 9.67 16.94 -1.27
C PHE A 19 10.87 17.36 -2.12
N ALA A 20 11.85 18.03 -1.53
CA ALA A 20 13.11 18.36 -2.17
C ALA A 20 14.20 17.27 -2.02
N GLY A 21 13.88 16.12 -1.44
CA GLY A 21 14.82 15.02 -1.21
C GLY A 21 15.93 15.35 -0.19
N LYS A 22 15.68 16.30 0.72
CA LYS A 22 16.64 16.70 1.75
C LYS A 22 16.49 15.85 3.02
N THR A 23 17.59 15.63 3.73
CA THR A 23 17.63 14.81 4.94
C THR A 23 17.09 15.52 6.19
N GLN A 24 17.22 16.86 6.26
CA GLN A 24 16.65 17.63 7.37
C GLN A 24 15.21 18.02 7.04
N THR A 25 14.27 17.38 7.68
CA THR A 25 12.84 17.59 7.52
C THR A 25 12.19 17.99 8.84
N ASP A 26 11.01 18.58 8.77
CA ASP A 26 10.22 18.90 9.95
C ASP A 26 9.64 17.60 10.55
N GLU A 27 10.10 17.19 11.72
CA GLU A 27 9.71 15.94 12.37
C GLU A 27 8.20 15.84 12.65
N ARG A 28 7.51 16.96 12.78
CA ARG A 28 6.05 17.00 13.00
C ARG A 28 5.28 16.30 11.89
N ILE A 29 5.76 16.37 10.64
CA ILE A 29 5.11 15.69 9.52
C ILE A 29 5.05 14.17 9.71
N TYR A 30 6.05 13.60 10.37
CA TYR A 30 6.17 12.15 10.60
C TYR A 30 5.56 11.71 11.94
N ALA A 31 5.80 12.47 13.00
CA ALA A 31 5.36 12.10 14.33
C ALA A 31 3.85 12.22 14.47
N ALA A 32 3.29 13.34 14.05
CA ALA A 32 1.85 13.63 14.19
C ALA A 32 1.31 13.25 15.58
N SER A 33 2.10 13.57 16.61
CA SER A 33 1.74 13.34 18.01
C SER A 33 0.74 14.38 18.51
N ALA A 34 0.10 14.15 19.63
CA ALA A 34 -0.82 15.12 20.22
C ALA A 34 -0.15 16.49 20.46
N GLN A 35 1.17 16.51 20.72
CA GLN A 35 1.92 17.75 20.92
C GLN A 35 2.12 18.53 19.62
N ASP A 36 2.25 17.83 18.48
CA ASP A 36 2.43 18.46 17.17
C ASP A 36 1.15 19.17 16.70
N PHE A 37 0.01 18.73 17.18
CA PHE A 37 -1.28 19.39 16.94
C PHE A 37 -1.55 20.55 17.92
N ALA A 38 -0.85 20.61 19.05
CA ALA A 38 -1.13 21.59 20.10
C ALA A 38 -0.85 23.02 19.62
N GLY A 39 -1.76 23.93 19.95
CA GLY A 39 -1.64 25.36 19.61
C GLY A 39 -2.15 25.72 18.20
N PHE A 40 -2.67 24.76 17.45
CA PHE A 40 -3.28 24.99 16.13
C PHE A 40 -4.75 24.57 16.13
N ASP A 41 -5.55 25.22 15.27
CA ASP A 41 -6.95 24.84 15.06
C ASP A 41 -7.09 24.00 13.79
N PHE A 42 -7.44 22.73 13.94
CA PHE A 42 -7.72 21.80 12.86
C PHE A 42 -9.21 21.48 12.71
N THR A 43 -10.08 22.17 13.46
CA THR A 43 -11.52 21.90 13.45
C THR A 43 -12.11 21.99 12.06
N GLY A 44 -12.72 20.88 11.61
CA GLY A 44 -13.36 20.77 10.31
C GLY A 44 -12.41 20.74 9.11
N LYS A 45 -11.10 20.67 9.31
CA LYS A 45 -10.08 20.66 8.25
C LYS A 45 -9.63 19.24 7.92
N VAL A 46 -9.07 19.07 6.73
CA VAL A 46 -8.38 17.83 6.32
C VAL A 46 -6.89 17.96 6.63
N VAL A 47 -6.38 17.09 7.47
CA VAL A 47 -4.97 17.15 7.91
C VAL A 47 -4.13 16.16 7.12
N LEU A 48 -2.99 16.64 6.60
CA LEU A 48 -1.99 15.84 5.91
C LEU A 48 -0.76 15.61 6.79
N THR A 49 -0.37 14.34 6.93
CA THR A 49 0.84 13.89 7.65
C THR A 49 1.64 12.92 6.79
N ALA A 50 2.95 12.81 6.99
CA ALA A 50 3.79 11.88 6.24
C ALA A 50 3.86 10.50 6.93
N ARG A 51 4.05 9.46 6.14
CA ARG A 51 4.58 8.17 6.63
C ARG A 51 5.99 8.39 7.18
N GLY A 52 6.33 7.76 8.30
CA GLY A 52 7.70 7.81 8.86
C GLY A 52 7.76 7.64 10.37
N ASN A 53 8.98 7.64 10.87
CA ASN A 53 9.34 7.57 12.30
C ASN A 53 8.73 6.39 13.06
N GLN A 54 8.38 5.29 12.37
CA GLN A 54 7.75 4.10 12.95
C GLN A 54 6.46 4.37 13.75
N VAL A 55 5.84 5.55 13.52
CA VAL A 55 4.55 5.88 14.11
C VAL A 55 3.44 5.20 13.33
N LEU A 56 2.56 4.50 14.04
CA LEU A 56 1.44 3.80 13.41
C LEU A 56 0.47 4.79 12.76
N PHE A 57 -0.10 4.40 11.63
CA PHE A 57 -1.12 5.20 10.96
C PHE A 57 -2.37 5.37 11.84
N ALA A 58 -2.68 4.35 12.65
CA ALA A 58 -3.75 4.39 13.64
C ALA A 58 -3.56 5.53 14.65
N ASP A 59 -2.33 5.76 15.14
CA ASP A 59 -2.05 6.83 16.10
C ASP A 59 -2.21 8.21 15.44
N LYS A 60 -1.69 8.38 14.22
CA LYS A 60 -1.87 9.62 13.44
C LYS A 60 -3.34 9.95 13.23
N HIS A 61 -4.13 8.92 12.88
CA HIS A 61 -5.57 9.03 12.67
C HIS A 61 -6.29 9.46 13.94
N GLN A 62 -5.98 8.83 15.07
CA GLN A 62 -6.58 9.18 16.38
C GLN A 62 -6.19 10.58 16.82
N ASN A 63 -4.93 10.97 16.66
CA ASN A 63 -4.45 12.31 17.03
C ASN A 63 -5.10 13.40 16.15
N ALA A 64 -5.27 13.15 14.86
CA ALA A 64 -5.97 14.07 13.97
C ALA A 64 -7.44 14.28 14.42
N GLN A 65 -8.16 13.19 14.73
CA GLN A 65 -9.52 13.31 15.27
C GLN A 65 -9.55 14.05 16.60
N ALA A 66 -8.64 13.76 17.51
CA ALA A 66 -8.56 14.44 18.82
C ALA A 66 -8.30 15.95 18.66
N ALA A 67 -7.62 16.36 17.59
CA ALA A 67 -7.40 17.76 17.23
C ALA A 67 -8.58 18.41 16.49
N GLY A 68 -9.69 17.69 16.28
CA GLY A 68 -10.90 18.20 15.64
C GLY A 68 -10.91 18.11 14.10
N ALA A 69 -9.97 17.42 13.49
CA ALA A 69 -9.94 17.27 12.04
C ALA A 69 -11.20 16.59 11.49
N ALA A 70 -11.62 16.99 10.30
CA ALA A 70 -12.72 16.36 9.57
C ALA A 70 -12.28 15.08 8.84
N ALA A 71 -11.02 14.99 8.46
CA ALA A 71 -10.40 13.81 7.86
C ALA A 71 -8.88 13.84 8.04
N ALA A 72 -8.24 12.67 7.97
CA ALA A 72 -6.80 12.53 7.97
C ALA A 72 -6.32 11.91 6.65
N LEU A 73 -5.31 12.51 6.04
CA LEU A 73 -4.63 11.95 4.87
C LEU A 73 -3.15 11.71 5.22
N ILE A 74 -2.69 10.51 4.96
CA ILE A 74 -1.30 10.14 5.21
C ILE A 74 -0.63 9.94 3.86
N TYR A 75 0.41 10.72 3.59
CA TYR A 75 1.13 10.62 2.32
C TYR A 75 2.44 9.84 2.47
N ASN A 76 2.83 9.20 1.37
CA ASN A 76 4.07 8.43 1.34
C ASN A 76 5.29 9.37 1.42
N ASN A 77 6.34 8.90 2.06
CA ASN A 77 7.62 9.60 2.17
C ASN A 77 8.64 9.17 1.11
N VAL A 78 8.21 8.27 0.23
CA VAL A 78 8.93 7.82 -0.97
C VAL A 78 7.95 7.80 -2.14
N SER A 79 8.45 7.75 -3.37
CA SER A 79 7.62 7.65 -4.57
C SER A 79 6.69 6.44 -4.51
N GLY A 80 5.50 6.58 -5.08
CA GLY A 80 4.50 5.51 -5.19
C GLY A 80 3.33 5.64 -4.20
N ALA A 81 2.32 4.80 -4.41
CA ALA A 81 1.10 4.77 -3.63
C ALA A 81 1.33 4.33 -2.17
N LEU A 82 0.48 4.79 -1.28
CA LEU A 82 0.44 4.38 0.12
C LEU A 82 -0.90 3.75 0.46
N ASN A 83 -0.89 2.52 0.91
CA ASN A 83 -2.02 1.92 1.60
C ASN A 83 -1.85 2.16 3.11
N ALA A 84 -2.56 3.16 3.63
CA ALA A 84 -2.49 3.53 5.05
C ALA A 84 -3.49 2.69 5.86
N SER A 85 -3.08 1.51 6.33
CA SER A 85 -3.89 0.71 7.26
C SER A 85 -4.02 1.43 8.59
N ILE A 86 -5.26 1.66 9.01
CA ILE A 86 -5.62 2.26 10.31
C ILE A 86 -6.12 1.20 11.30
N GLU A 87 -5.74 -0.05 11.12
CA GLU A 87 -6.09 -1.14 12.02
C GLU A 87 -5.67 -0.80 13.46
N GLY A 88 -6.57 -1.01 14.40
CA GLY A 88 -6.39 -0.63 15.80
C GLY A 88 -6.76 0.82 16.14
N SER A 89 -7.08 1.66 15.16
CA SER A 89 -7.59 3.00 15.44
C SER A 89 -9.03 2.96 15.98
N THR A 90 -9.31 3.80 16.96
CA THR A 90 -10.66 4.04 17.49
C THR A 90 -11.31 5.29 16.90
N ALA A 91 -10.57 6.05 16.09
CA ALA A 91 -11.09 7.22 15.41
C ALA A 91 -12.10 6.85 14.31
N THR A 92 -13.07 7.74 14.08
CA THR A 92 -14.19 7.52 13.15
C THR A 92 -14.19 8.48 11.96
N ILE A 93 -13.32 9.48 11.95
CA ILE A 93 -13.18 10.39 10.80
C ILE A 93 -12.63 9.61 9.59
N PRO A 94 -12.92 10.01 8.33
CA PRO A 94 -12.30 9.42 7.17
C PRO A 94 -10.78 9.49 7.22
N CYS A 95 -10.11 8.40 6.80
CA CYS A 95 -8.66 8.35 6.63
C CYS A 95 -8.30 7.72 5.29
N GLY A 96 -7.27 8.23 4.64
CA GLY A 96 -6.79 7.70 3.36
C GLY A 96 -5.28 7.88 3.17
N GLY A 97 -4.72 7.04 2.28
CA GLY A 97 -3.34 7.15 1.83
C GLY A 97 -3.24 8.00 0.56
N LEU A 98 -2.15 8.75 0.43
CA LEU A 98 -1.77 9.47 -0.79
C LEU A 98 -0.38 9.02 -1.25
N SER A 99 -0.14 9.05 -2.55
CA SER A 99 1.22 8.97 -3.07
C SER A 99 2.02 10.22 -2.65
N MET A 100 3.35 10.15 -2.71
CA MET A 100 4.18 11.32 -2.49
C MET A 100 3.91 12.38 -3.57
N GLU A 101 3.69 11.96 -4.80
CA GLU A 101 3.43 12.80 -5.96
C GLU A 101 2.11 13.58 -5.81
N ASP A 102 1.05 12.93 -5.34
CA ASP A 102 -0.23 13.60 -5.08
C ASP A 102 -0.11 14.63 -3.95
N ALA A 103 0.62 14.28 -2.89
CA ALA A 103 0.88 15.21 -1.80
C ALA A 103 1.71 16.42 -2.25
N GLN A 104 2.70 16.22 -3.13
CA GLN A 104 3.46 17.32 -3.75
C GLN A 104 2.57 18.21 -4.60
N ALA A 105 1.66 17.63 -5.38
CA ALA A 105 0.71 18.38 -6.20
C ALA A 105 -0.23 19.24 -5.33
N ILE A 106 -0.71 18.69 -4.21
CA ILE A 106 -1.50 19.46 -3.24
C ILE A 106 -0.66 20.56 -2.59
N PHE A 107 0.58 20.24 -2.18
CA PHE A 107 1.47 21.22 -1.55
C PHE A 107 1.79 22.40 -2.45
N ALA A 108 1.91 22.17 -3.75
CA ALA A 108 2.15 23.24 -4.74
C ALA A 108 1.00 24.26 -4.81
N LEU A 109 -0.20 23.91 -4.35
CA LEU A 109 -1.36 24.81 -4.26
C LEU A 109 -1.44 25.55 -2.91
N CYS A 110 -0.63 25.13 -1.94
CA CYS A 110 -0.70 25.65 -0.57
C CYS A 110 0.09 26.94 -0.40
N GLN A 111 -0.39 27.75 0.53
CA GLN A 111 0.32 28.94 1.02
C GLN A 111 0.50 28.82 2.53
N LYS A 112 1.55 29.44 3.04
CA LYS A 112 1.83 29.48 4.47
C LYS A 112 0.89 30.46 5.14
N ASN A 113 0.10 30.01 6.12
CA ASN A 113 -0.80 30.86 6.86
C ASN A 113 -0.07 31.60 8.02
N GLU A 114 -0.77 32.48 8.75
CA GLU A 114 -0.21 33.25 9.86
C GLU A 114 0.33 32.36 10.98
N ALA A 115 -0.24 31.15 11.18
CA ALA A 115 0.22 30.18 12.16
C ALA A 115 1.46 29.39 11.68
N GLY A 116 1.94 29.64 10.46
CA GLY A 116 3.12 28.99 9.90
C GLY A 116 2.87 27.61 9.30
N LEU A 117 1.61 27.20 9.13
CA LEU A 117 1.23 25.94 8.47
C LEU A 117 0.90 26.20 7.00
N TYR A 118 1.15 25.20 6.15
CA TYR A 118 0.79 25.24 4.72
C TYR A 118 -0.65 24.79 4.54
N THR A 119 -1.47 25.66 3.93
CA THR A 119 -2.90 25.42 3.73
C THR A 119 -3.33 25.73 2.30
N CYS A 120 -4.32 24.97 1.83
CA CYS A 120 -5.03 25.23 0.59
C CYS A 120 -6.48 24.79 0.72
N THR A 121 -7.29 25.06 -0.31
CA THR A 121 -8.68 24.64 -0.37
C THR A 121 -8.85 23.61 -1.47
N LEU A 122 -9.38 22.44 -1.12
CA LEU A 122 -9.69 21.37 -2.07
C LEU A 122 -11.18 21.05 -2.08
N LYS A 123 -11.71 20.77 -3.26
CA LYS A 123 -13.07 20.27 -3.43
C LYS A 123 -13.03 18.75 -3.56
N VAL A 124 -13.62 18.06 -2.59
CA VAL A 124 -13.81 16.60 -2.63
C VAL A 124 -15.13 16.31 -3.32
N THR A 125 -15.10 15.56 -4.42
CA THR A 125 -16.28 15.20 -5.21
C THR A 125 -16.62 13.71 -5.02
N ASN A 126 -17.88 13.34 -5.25
CA ASN A 126 -18.34 11.95 -5.21
C ASN A 126 -17.99 11.15 -6.48
N GLY A 127 -17.22 11.73 -7.40
CA GLY A 127 -16.75 11.04 -8.59
C GLY A 127 -15.70 10.01 -8.26
N LEU A 128 -15.99 8.73 -8.45
CA LEU A 128 -14.97 7.69 -8.46
C LEU A 128 -14.18 7.82 -9.76
N HIS A 129 -12.91 8.19 -9.67
CA HIS A 129 -11.95 7.96 -10.74
C HIS A 129 -11.46 6.53 -10.60
N VAL A 130 -12.03 5.64 -11.40
CA VAL A 130 -11.47 4.29 -11.55
C VAL A 130 -10.34 4.41 -12.56
N ASN A 131 -9.12 4.21 -12.09
CA ASN A 131 -8.00 3.99 -13.00
C ASN A 131 -8.19 2.59 -13.60
N ASN A 132 -8.74 2.51 -14.80
CA ASN A 132 -9.08 1.24 -15.47
C ASN A 132 -7.85 0.43 -15.88
N GLY A 133 -6.65 0.90 -15.58
CA GLY A 133 -5.41 0.21 -15.96
C GLY A 133 -5.18 0.13 -17.47
N GLU A 134 -5.92 0.91 -18.26
CA GLU A 134 -5.81 0.87 -19.74
C GLU A 134 -4.41 1.23 -20.26
N ASP A 135 -3.62 1.92 -19.44
CA ASP A 135 -2.24 2.27 -19.78
C ASP A 135 -1.20 1.21 -19.39
N VAL A 136 -1.59 0.18 -18.61
CA VAL A 136 -0.68 -0.90 -18.22
C VAL A 136 -0.77 -2.02 -19.24
N LYS A 137 0.01 -1.91 -20.30
CA LYS A 137 0.09 -2.90 -21.39
C LYS A 137 0.63 -4.26 -20.92
N TYR A 138 1.35 -4.29 -19.81
CA TYR A 138 1.90 -5.49 -19.17
C TYR A 138 1.88 -5.35 -17.64
N PRO A 139 1.73 -6.48 -16.91
CA PRO A 139 1.90 -6.47 -15.45
C PRO A 139 3.28 -5.91 -15.09
N THR A 140 3.33 -4.98 -14.17
CA THR A 140 4.58 -4.43 -13.64
C THR A 140 4.82 -4.93 -12.24
N MET A 141 6.10 -5.03 -11.86
CA MET A 141 6.48 -5.41 -10.51
C MET A 141 6.09 -4.31 -9.54
N SER A 142 5.45 -4.67 -8.42
CA SER A 142 5.15 -3.71 -7.35
C SER A 142 6.41 -3.30 -6.60
N ASP A 143 6.48 -2.05 -6.17
CA ASP A 143 7.66 -1.48 -5.48
C ASP A 143 8.00 -2.21 -4.17
N PHE A 144 7.01 -2.84 -3.54
CA PHE A 144 7.20 -3.63 -2.32
C PHE A 144 7.70 -5.06 -2.57
N SER A 145 7.88 -5.47 -3.82
CA SER A 145 8.38 -6.82 -4.13
C SER A 145 9.80 -7.01 -3.64
N SER A 146 10.08 -8.20 -3.09
CA SER A 146 11.46 -8.57 -2.77
C SER A 146 12.25 -8.84 -4.06
N TRP A 147 13.52 -8.54 -4.01
CA TRP A 147 14.47 -8.69 -5.11
C TRP A 147 15.72 -9.44 -4.63
N GLY A 148 16.32 -10.16 -5.54
CA GLY A 148 17.70 -10.55 -5.40
C GLY A 148 17.94 -12.01 -5.10
N THR A 149 19.14 -12.24 -4.61
CA THR A 149 19.60 -13.52 -4.13
C THR A 149 19.60 -13.53 -2.60
N THR A 150 19.50 -14.72 -2.02
CA THR A 150 19.78 -14.97 -0.62
C THR A 150 21.31 -14.97 -0.37
N ASP A 151 21.73 -15.00 0.91
CA ASP A 151 23.15 -14.99 1.28
C ASP A 151 23.94 -16.18 0.68
N ASP A 152 23.27 -17.30 0.40
CA ASP A 152 23.82 -18.47 -0.27
C ASP A 152 23.73 -18.40 -1.81
N LEU A 153 23.42 -17.22 -2.36
CA LEU A 153 23.27 -16.95 -3.79
C LEU A 153 22.13 -17.71 -4.47
N THR A 154 21.17 -18.21 -3.72
CA THR A 154 19.93 -18.79 -4.28
C THR A 154 19.02 -17.69 -4.83
N ILE A 155 18.43 -17.92 -6.00
CA ILE A 155 17.46 -16.97 -6.59
C ILE A 155 16.16 -16.99 -5.78
N LYS A 156 15.77 -15.80 -5.28
CA LYS A 156 14.50 -15.53 -4.60
C LYS A 156 13.96 -14.16 -5.00
N PRO A 157 12.65 -13.99 -5.12
CA PRO A 157 11.63 -15.06 -5.19
C PRO A 157 11.76 -15.89 -6.46
N GLU A 158 11.34 -17.16 -6.42
CA GLU A 158 11.36 -18.05 -7.59
C GLU A 158 10.28 -17.72 -8.60
N ILE A 159 9.16 -17.14 -8.10
CA ILE A 159 8.01 -16.79 -8.91
C ILE A 159 7.27 -15.61 -8.27
N THR A 160 6.63 -14.80 -9.08
CA THR A 160 5.77 -13.69 -8.65
C THR A 160 4.33 -13.97 -9.02
N ALA A 161 3.42 -13.35 -8.28
CA ALA A 161 1.99 -13.42 -8.53
C ALA A 161 1.34 -12.06 -8.20
N PRO A 162 0.11 -11.79 -8.66
CA PRO A 162 -0.61 -10.57 -8.32
C PRO A 162 -0.68 -10.34 -6.81
N GLY A 163 -0.21 -9.18 -6.38
CA GLY A 163 -0.18 -8.79 -4.97
C GLY A 163 -0.56 -7.33 -4.74
N GLY A 164 -0.77 -6.55 -5.82
CA GLY A 164 -1.19 -5.16 -5.75
C GLY A 164 -2.69 -5.00 -5.96
N ASN A 165 -3.36 -4.22 -5.08
CA ASN A 165 -4.78 -3.91 -5.16
C ASN A 165 -5.70 -5.14 -5.29
N ILE A 166 -5.44 -6.16 -4.47
CA ILE A 166 -6.18 -7.41 -4.47
C ILE A 166 -7.49 -7.24 -3.71
N TYR A 167 -8.60 -7.34 -4.42
CA TYR A 167 -9.94 -7.36 -3.85
C TYR A 167 -10.30 -8.77 -3.42
N SER A 168 -10.48 -8.99 -2.13
CA SER A 168 -10.73 -10.31 -1.58
C SER A 168 -11.59 -10.24 -0.31
N VAL A 169 -11.93 -11.40 0.22
CA VAL A 169 -12.72 -11.56 1.44
C VAL A 169 -11.97 -10.97 2.62
N ASN A 170 -12.64 -10.08 3.37
CA ASN A 170 -12.15 -9.59 4.63
C ASN A 170 -12.47 -10.61 5.73
N GLY A 171 -11.46 -11.31 6.22
CA GLY A 171 -11.60 -12.28 7.30
C GLY A 171 -11.84 -11.68 8.68
N LEU A 172 -11.63 -10.37 8.82
CA LEU A 172 -11.85 -9.62 10.05
C LEU A 172 -13.20 -8.89 9.97
N LEU A 173 -14.26 -9.54 10.36
CA LEU A 173 -15.65 -9.03 10.36
C LEU A 173 -15.88 -7.71 11.13
N LYS A 174 -14.82 -7.07 11.62
CA LYS A 174 -14.89 -5.84 12.41
C LYS A 174 -15.23 -4.59 11.61
N SER A 175 -15.01 -4.59 10.30
CA SER A 175 -15.22 -3.41 9.44
C SER A 175 -16.62 -3.28 8.84
N GLY A 176 -17.49 -4.26 9.05
CA GLY A 176 -18.83 -4.27 8.45
C GLY A 176 -18.84 -4.53 6.94
N THR A 177 -17.71 -4.72 6.30
CA THR A 177 -17.57 -5.08 4.88
C THR A 177 -17.06 -6.51 4.75
N ALA A 178 -17.74 -7.31 3.90
CA ALA A 178 -17.33 -8.69 3.65
C ALA A 178 -16.08 -8.79 2.76
N TYR A 179 -15.71 -7.71 2.08
CA TYR A 179 -14.60 -7.63 1.13
C TYR A 179 -13.83 -6.33 1.32
N GLU A 180 -12.53 -6.40 1.02
CA GLU A 180 -11.65 -5.23 1.02
C GLU A 180 -10.55 -5.35 -0.03
N VAL A 181 -9.87 -4.24 -0.32
CA VAL A 181 -8.71 -4.20 -1.21
C VAL A 181 -7.45 -4.09 -0.37
N MET A 182 -6.53 -5.03 -0.56
CA MET A 182 -5.22 -5.02 0.10
C MET A 182 -4.09 -5.19 -0.91
N SER A 183 -2.91 -4.67 -0.56
CA SER A 183 -1.69 -4.85 -1.36
C SER A 183 -0.56 -5.39 -0.49
N GLY A 184 0.24 -6.28 -1.05
CA GLY A 184 1.41 -6.83 -0.37
C GLY A 184 1.82 -8.19 -0.93
N THR A 185 3.03 -8.61 -0.59
CA THR A 185 3.50 -9.98 -0.83
C THR A 185 2.64 -11.01 -0.10
N SER A 186 1.98 -10.60 0.99
CA SER A 186 0.98 -11.42 1.71
C SER A 186 -0.26 -11.72 0.87
N MET A 187 -0.59 -10.92 -0.14
CA MET A 187 -1.69 -11.15 -1.09
C MET A 187 -1.22 -11.99 -2.29
N ALA A 188 0.04 -11.86 -2.70
CA ALA A 188 0.63 -12.70 -3.75
C ALA A 188 0.81 -14.16 -3.29
N THR A 189 1.15 -14.38 -2.03
CA THR A 189 1.39 -15.73 -1.46
C THR A 189 0.20 -16.67 -1.62
N PRO A 190 -1.06 -16.32 -1.25
CA PRO A 190 -2.20 -17.21 -1.43
C PRO A 190 -2.53 -17.47 -2.91
N HIS A 191 -2.24 -16.56 -3.83
CA HIS A 191 -2.36 -16.84 -5.27
C HIS A 191 -1.44 -17.99 -5.68
N VAL A 192 -0.16 -17.94 -5.26
CA VAL A 192 0.79 -19.03 -5.54
C VAL A 192 0.37 -20.31 -4.83
N ALA A 193 -0.09 -20.24 -3.58
CA ALA A 193 -0.56 -21.42 -2.84
C ALA A 193 -1.74 -22.11 -3.54
N GLY A 194 -2.72 -21.34 -4.04
CA GLY A 194 -3.83 -21.87 -4.82
C GLY A 194 -3.37 -22.50 -6.14
N LEU A 195 -2.45 -21.85 -6.85
CA LEU A 195 -1.87 -22.38 -8.08
C LEU A 195 -1.12 -23.69 -7.82
N VAL A 196 -0.32 -23.76 -6.75
CA VAL A 196 0.39 -25.00 -6.34
C VAL A 196 -0.59 -26.11 -6.03
N ALA A 197 -1.69 -25.84 -5.33
CA ALA A 197 -2.71 -26.85 -5.02
C ALA A 197 -3.33 -27.45 -6.29
N LEU A 198 -3.66 -26.63 -7.28
CA LEU A 198 -4.17 -27.07 -8.58
C LEU A 198 -3.12 -27.86 -9.38
N ALA A 199 -1.86 -27.38 -9.38
CA ALA A 199 -0.77 -28.08 -10.03
C ALA A 199 -0.49 -29.44 -9.37
N GLU A 200 -0.58 -29.50 -8.05
CA GLU A 200 -0.42 -30.75 -7.28
C GLU A 200 -1.50 -31.79 -7.64
N GLN A 201 -2.75 -31.33 -7.71
CA GLN A 201 -3.85 -32.18 -8.15
C GLN A 201 -3.58 -32.73 -9.56
N TYR A 202 -3.24 -31.86 -10.49
CA TYR A 202 -2.98 -32.25 -11.88
C TYR A 202 -1.79 -33.21 -12.01
N VAL A 203 -0.68 -32.93 -11.35
CA VAL A 203 0.52 -33.79 -11.35
C VAL A 203 0.19 -35.19 -10.84
N ARG A 204 -0.61 -35.27 -9.79
CA ARG A 204 -1.05 -36.55 -9.21
C ARG A 204 -1.98 -37.32 -10.15
N GLU A 205 -3.05 -36.67 -10.63
CA GLU A 205 -4.05 -37.31 -11.48
C GLU A 205 -3.49 -37.79 -12.84
N ALA A 206 -2.59 -36.99 -13.41
CA ALA A 206 -1.94 -37.32 -14.70
C ALA A 206 -0.72 -38.25 -14.56
N GLY A 207 -0.32 -38.61 -13.33
CA GLY A 207 0.85 -39.46 -13.07
C GLY A 207 2.17 -38.82 -13.56
N LEU A 208 2.27 -37.49 -13.52
CA LEU A 208 3.41 -36.78 -14.12
C LEU A 208 4.72 -37.02 -13.38
N LEU A 209 4.69 -37.26 -12.08
CA LEU A 209 5.90 -37.50 -11.32
C LEU A 209 6.64 -38.74 -11.81
N SER A 210 5.93 -39.87 -11.95
CA SER A 210 6.51 -41.13 -12.44
C SER A 210 7.00 -40.98 -13.87
N LYS A 211 6.27 -40.26 -14.72
CA LYS A 211 6.70 -39.97 -16.10
C LYS A 211 7.98 -39.13 -16.13
N ALA A 212 8.04 -38.08 -15.30
CA ALA A 212 9.21 -37.20 -15.21
C ALA A 212 10.45 -37.97 -14.68
N GLN A 213 10.27 -38.79 -13.64
CA GLN A 213 11.32 -39.66 -13.12
C GLN A 213 11.87 -40.61 -14.19
N ALA A 214 10.96 -41.25 -14.95
CA ALA A 214 11.36 -42.15 -16.03
C ALA A 214 12.12 -41.46 -17.18
N VAL A 215 11.67 -40.25 -17.58
CA VAL A 215 12.30 -39.48 -18.65
C VAL A 215 13.65 -38.93 -18.25
N THR A 216 13.76 -38.44 -17.01
CA THR A 216 14.99 -37.81 -16.50
C THR A 216 15.99 -38.79 -15.90
N GLY A 217 15.59 -40.02 -15.64
CA GLY A 217 16.39 -40.99 -14.88
C GLY A 217 16.60 -40.61 -13.40
N ASN A 218 15.87 -39.59 -12.90
CA ASN A 218 16.01 -39.07 -11.55
C ASN A 218 14.92 -39.62 -10.61
N GLU A 219 15.16 -40.78 -10.03
CA GLU A 219 14.24 -41.41 -9.07
C GLU A 219 14.03 -40.59 -7.79
N LYS A 220 14.94 -39.66 -7.47
CA LYS A 220 14.85 -38.77 -6.31
C LYS A 220 14.06 -37.51 -6.58
N LEU A 221 13.57 -37.28 -7.80
CA LEU A 221 12.73 -36.14 -8.12
C LEU A 221 11.46 -36.19 -7.26
N SER A 222 11.27 -35.17 -6.44
CA SER A 222 10.07 -35.04 -5.60
C SER A 222 8.95 -34.31 -6.35
N GLN A 223 7.70 -34.54 -5.96
CA GLN A 223 6.54 -33.82 -6.48
C GLN A 223 6.68 -32.30 -6.31
N ARG A 224 7.19 -31.85 -5.15
CA ARG A 224 7.49 -30.43 -4.88
C ARG A 224 8.46 -29.85 -5.93
N ASN A 225 9.57 -30.51 -6.17
CA ASN A 225 10.58 -30.03 -7.11
C ASN A 225 10.06 -30.03 -8.55
N LEU A 226 9.25 -31.02 -8.93
CA LEU A 226 8.61 -31.04 -10.23
C LEU A 226 7.64 -29.85 -10.40
N ILE A 227 6.78 -29.60 -9.42
CA ILE A 227 5.83 -28.48 -9.47
C ILE A 227 6.56 -27.15 -9.51
N GLN A 228 7.58 -26.95 -8.68
CA GLN A 228 8.41 -25.74 -8.69
C GLN A 228 9.04 -25.51 -10.08
N SER A 229 9.62 -26.56 -10.67
CA SER A 229 10.22 -26.47 -12.02
C SER A 229 9.19 -26.16 -13.09
N LEU A 230 8.00 -26.74 -13.02
CA LEU A 230 6.91 -26.48 -13.96
C LEU A 230 6.47 -25.02 -13.88
N LEU A 231 6.23 -24.51 -12.68
CA LEU A 231 5.79 -23.12 -12.48
C LEU A 231 6.83 -22.11 -12.93
N MET A 232 8.10 -22.31 -12.57
CA MET A 232 9.20 -21.43 -12.99
C MET A 232 9.43 -21.45 -14.50
N SER A 233 9.32 -22.62 -15.15
CA SER A 233 9.57 -22.77 -16.60
C SER A 233 8.42 -22.25 -17.47
N THR A 234 7.23 -22.12 -16.93
CA THR A 234 6.03 -21.65 -17.64
C THR A 234 5.63 -20.23 -17.26
N ALA A 235 6.31 -19.60 -16.30
CA ALA A 235 6.09 -18.22 -15.94
C ALA A 235 6.39 -17.30 -17.14
N MET A 236 5.54 -16.30 -17.33
CA MET A 236 5.82 -15.24 -18.30
C MET A 236 6.89 -14.31 -17.74
N PRO A 237 7.89 -13.89 -18.56
CA PRO A 237 8.92 -12.95 -18.14
C PRO A 237 8.38 -11.54 -17.92
#